data_528f5ac9f604d0eadab139a89cf6f1c7
#
_entry.id   528f5ac9f604d0eadab139a89cf6f1c7
#
_cell.length_a   1.000
_cell.length_b   1.000
_cell.length_c   1.000
_cell.angle_alpha   90.00
_cell.angle_beta   90.00
_cell.angle_gamma   90.00
#
_symmetry.space_group_name_H-M   'P 1'
#
loop_
_entity.id
_entity.type
_entity.pdbx_description
1 polymer ?
#
loop_
_entity_poly.entity_id
_entity_poly.type
_entity_poly.pdbx_seq_one_letter_code
_entity_poly.pdbx_strand_id
1 'polypeptide(L)'
;MIFLDFITRQDDRHLSNIAVKISGKEESFYPLYDNGRSLFYEDTEDMVQNAVSDVAGYATTFGYSGTYWDYVQEITRYNGNFKDLIDLSVTKDEVAAILNEAGFKGYRFDGALEWIWKTISMIKRL
;
A
#
# COMPACT_ATOMS: atom_id res chain seq x y z
N MET A 1 6.15 -6.02 2.09
CA MET A 1 5.01 -5.63 2.93
C MET A 1 4.77 -4.12 2.91
N ILE A 2 5.61 -3.29 3.48
CA ILE A 2 5.42 -1.82 3.61
C ILE A 2 4.92 -1.14 2.31
N PHE A 3 5.59 -1.40 1.20
CA PHE A 3 5.22 -0.81 -0.10
C PHE A 3 3.86 -1.27 -0.59
N LEU A 4 3.56 -2.57 -0.45
CA LEU A 4 2.26 -3.10 -0.84
C LEU A 4 1.15 -2.50 0.02
N ASP A 5 1.33 -2.49 1.33
CA ASP A 5 0.35 -1.94 2.27
C ASP A 5 0.13 -0.44 2.05
N PHE A 6 1.19 0.30 1.70
CA PHE A 6 1.09 1.71 1.35
C PHE A 6 0.32 1.93 0.05
N ILE A 7 0.66 1.20 -1.02
CA ILE A 7 0.00 1.32 -2.33
C ILE A 7 -1.47 0.91 -2.26
N THR A 8 -1.77 -0.17 -1.54
CA THR A 8 -3.15 -0.67 -1.42
C THR A 8 -3.92 -0.05 -0.25
N ARG A 9 -3.32 0.88 0.49
CA ARG A 9 -3.91 1.45 1.70
C ARG A 9 -4.49 0.38 2.62
N GLN A 10 -3.65 -0.57 3.02
CA GLN A 10 -4.06 -1.61 3.97
C GLN A 10 -4.21 -1.00 5.36
N ASP A 11 -5.41 -0.97 5.90
CA ASP A 11 -5.72 -0.31 7.16
C ASP A 11 -5.82 -1.24 8.37
N ASP A 12 -5.55 -2.52 8.18
CA ASP A 12 -5.60 -3.54 9.24
C ASP A 12 -4.35 -4.43 9.29
N ARG A 13 -3.20 -3.91 8.90
CA ARG A 13 -1.94 -4.64 9.06
C ARG A 13 -1.47 -4.56 10.50
N HIS A 14 -1.69 -5.61 11.26
CA HIS A 14 -1.20 -5.77 12.62
C HIS A 14 -0.29 -7.01 12.71
N LEU A 15 0.40 -7.19 13.84
CA LEU A 15 1.39 -8.26 14.00
C LEU A 15 0.79 -9.67 13.87
N SER A 16 -0.50 -9.84 14.17
CA SER A 16 -1.17 -11.15 14.06
C SER A 16 -1.44 -11.59 12.62
N ASN A 17 -1.36 -10.70 11.62
CA ASN A 17 -1.49 -11.04 10.20
C ASN A 17 -0.18 -10.87 9.42
N ILE A 18 0.94 -11.00 10.14
CA ILE A 18 2.28 -11.11 9.61
C ILE A 18 2.88 -12.40 10.14
N ALA A 19 3.38 -13.27 9.27
CA ALA A 19 3.93 -14.55 9.66
C ALA A 19 5.28 -14.82 9.01
N VAL A 20 6.08 -15.64 9.68
CA VAL A 20 7.35 -16.17 9.20
C VAL A 20 7.19 -17.67 9.00
N LYS A 21 7.61 -18.16 7.85
CA LYS A 21 7.67 -19.59 7.56
C LYS A 21 9.04 -20.13 7.97
N ILE A 22 9.05 -21.16 8.79
CA ILE A 22 10.27 -21.86 9.19
C ILE A 22 10.32 -23.21 8.47
N SER A 23 11.39 -23.45 7.72
CA SER A 23 11.64 -24.73 7.01
C SER A 23 13.06 -25.19 7.35
N GLY A 24 13.18 -26.12 8.31
CA GLY A 24 14.46 -26.53 8.85
C GLY A 24 15.16 -25.37 9.58
N LYS A 25 16.31 -24.91 9.05
CA LYS A 25 17.06 -23.75 9.56
C LYS A 25 16.78 -22.45 8.78
N GLU A 26 15.94 -22.51 7.76
CA GLU A 26 15.59 -21.36 6.92
C GLU A 26 14.34 -20.66 7.44
N GLU A 27 14.41 -19.34 7.49
CA GLU A 27 13.29 -18.46 7.80
C GLU A 27 12.95 -17.61 6.57
N SER A 28 11.68 -17.54 6.24
CA SER A 28 11.19 -16.69 5.15
C SER A 28 9.87 -16.06 5.53
N PHE A 29 9.55 -14.92 4.90
CA PHE A 29 8.23 -14.35 5.05
C PHE A 29 7.16 -15.31 4.51
N TYR A 30 6.12 -15.52 5.31
CA TYR A 30 4.90 -16.14 4.82
C TYR A 30 4.22 -15.16 3.85
N PRO A 31 3.58 -15.65 2.78
CA PRO A 31 2.80 -14.77 1.89
C PRO A 31 1.82 -13.91 2.68
N LEU A 32 1.71 -12.64 2.31
CA LEU A 32 0.79 -11.72 2.97
C LEU A 32 -0.65 -12.22 2.83
N TYR A 33 -1.38 -12.19 3.91
CA TYR A 33 -2.78 -12.62 3.99
C TYR A 33 -3.61 -11.55 4.70
N ASP A 34 -4.92 -11.73 4.73
CA ASP A 34 -5.87 -10.81 5.36
C ASP A 34 -5.78 -9.39 4.80
N ASN A 35 -5.86 -9.28 3.47
CA ASN A 35 -5.80 -8.00 2.77
C ASN A 35 -7.20 -7.41 2.47
N GLY A 36 -8.25 -7.93 3.10
CA GLY A 36 -9.63 -7.54 2.82
C GLY A 36 -9.96 -6.08 3.18
N ARG A 37 -9.19 -5.47 4.08
CA ARG A 37 -9.38 -4.08 4.50
C ARG A 37 -8.44 -3.13 3.75
N SER A 38 -8.47 -3.19 2.44
CA SER A 38 -7.67 -2.34 1.55
C SER A 38 -8.55 -1.41 0.74
N LEU A 39 -7.95 -0.35 0.21
CA LEU A 39 -8.55 0.56 -0.76
C LEU A 39 -9.94 1.08 -0.34
N PHE A 40 -10.01 1.63 0.88
CA PHE A 40 -11.22 2.29 1.39
C PHE A 40 -12.43 1.35 1.58
N TYR A 41 -12.19 0.18 2.10
CA TYR A 41 -13.19 -0.90 2.24
C TYR A 41 -14.52 -0.45 2.85
N GLU A 42 -14.48 0.33 3.93
CA GLU A 42 -15.67 0.82 4.65
C GLU A 42 -15.71 2.35 4.77
N ASP A 43 -14.84 3.06 4.05
CA ASP A 43 -14.71 4.49 4.19
C ASP A 43 -15.88 5.23 3.50
N THR A 44 -16.34 6.31 4.12
CA THR A 44 -17.28 7.24 3.53
C THR A 44 -16.58 8.12 2.48
N GLU A 45 -17.36 8.80 1.64
CA GLU A 45 -16.81 9.72 0.63
C GLU A 45 -15.90 10.79 1.24
N ASP A 46 -16.31 11.41 2.35
CA ASP A 46 -15.50 12.42 3.05
C ASP A 46 -14.18 11.83 3.58
N MET A 47 -14.21 10.62 4.13
CA MET A 47 -13.00 9.92 4.60
C MET A 47 -12.05 9.63 3.44
N VAL A 48 -12.58 9.19 2.30
CA VAL A 48 -11.78 8.96 1.08
C VAL A 48 -11.13 10.24 0.59
N GLN A 49 -11.89 11.33 0.49
CA GLN A 49 -11.37 12.63 0.05
C GLN A 49 -10.29 13.17 0.98
N ASN A 50 -10.49 13.06 2.28
CA ASN A 50 -9.49 13.46 3.27
C ASN A 50 -8.21 12.64 3.16
N ALA A 51 -8.33 11.33 3.00
CA ALA A 51 -7.18 10.45 2.85
C ALA A 51 -6.36 10.77 1.59
N VAL A 52 -6.98 10.93 0.44
CA VAL A 52 -6.27 11.22 -0.82
C VAL A 52 -5.68 12.63 -0.85
N SER A 53 -6.11 13.53 0.04
CA SER A 53 -5.53 14.86 0.20
C SER A 53 -4.18 14.84 0.93
N ASP A 54 -3.94 13.84 1.78
CA ASP A 54 -2.69 13.70 2.56
C ASP A 54 -2.19 12.25 2.58
N VAL A 55 -1.76 11.77 1.43
CA VAL A 55 -1.24 10.40 1.27
C VAL A 55 0.01 10.16 2.11
N ALA A 56 0.89 11.16 2.23
CA ALA A 56 2.13 11.05 3.00
C ALA A 56 1.87 10.91 4.52
N GLY A 57 0.77 11.49 5.01
CA GLY A 57 0.38 11.42 6.42
C GLY A 57 -0.25 10.10 6.84
N TYR A 58 -0.37 9.12 5.95
CA TYR A 58 -1.00 7.84 6.29
C TYR A 58 -0.19 7.06 7.32
N ALA A 59 -0.74 6.96 8.54
CA ALA A 59 -0.11 6.29 9.66
C ALA A 59 -0.02 4.77 9.45
N THR A 60 1.04 4.16 9.99
CA THR A 60 1.16 2.70 10.02
C THR A 60 0.16 2.07 10.98
N THR A 61 -0.27 0.86 10.67
CA THR A 61 -1.29 0.13 11.46
C THR A 61 -0.71 -0.98 12.31
N PHE A 62 0.61 -1.17 12.33
CA PHE A 62 1.29 -2.23 13.07
C PHE A 62 1.93 -1.79 14.41
N GLY A 63 1.43 -0.70 14.98
CA GLY A 63 1.73 -0.32 16.38
C GLY A 63 2.97 0.54 16.61
N TYR A 64 3.67 0.98 15.57
CA TYR A 64 4.78 1.92 15.68
C TYR A 64 4.33 3.34 15.30
N SER A 65 4.94 4.34 15.94
CA SER A 65 4.73 5.74 15.56
C SER A 65 5.42 6.03 14.23
N GLY A 66 4.69 6.59 13.29
CA GLY A 66 5.23 6.98 11.99
C GLY A 66 4.23 6.76 10.86
N THR A 67 4.60 7.21 9.69
CA THR A 67 3.80 7.02 8.47
C THR A 67 4.40 5.93 7.59
N TYR A 68 3.58 5.36 6.72
CA TYR A 68 4.09 4.45 5.69
C TYR A 68 5.13 5.13 4.80
N TRP A 69 4.95 6.43 4.54
CA TRP A 69 5.90 7.20 3.73
C TRP A 69 7.28 7.33 4.38
N ASP A 70 7.34 7.54 5.70
CA ASP A 70 8.61 7.56 6.44
C ASP A 70 9.37 6.25 6.27
N TYR A 71 8.68 5.12 6.42
CA TYR A 71 9.29 3.79 6.23
C TYR A 71 9.72 3.53 4.79
N VAL A 72 8.93 3.96 3.81
CA VAL A 72 9.29 3.84 2.38
C VAL A 72 10.58 4.61 2.09
N GLN A 73 10.70 5.84 2.58
CA GLN A 73 11.91 6.65 2.43
C GLN A 73 13.12 6.02 3.12
N GLU A 74 12.91 5.50 4.33
CA GLU A 74 13.98 4.86 5.11
C GLU A 74 14.49 3.59 4.42
N ILE A 75 13.60 2.71 3.98
CA ILE A 75 13.96 1.48 3.24
C ILE A 75 14.74 1.84 1.97
N THR A 76 14.30 2.85 1.22
CA THR A 76 14.98 3.28 0.00
C THR A 76 16.36 3.86 0.30
N ARG A 77 16.52 4.56 1.42
CA ARG A 77 17.82 5.12 1.84
C ARG A 77 18.83 4.03 2.17
N TYR A 78 18.40 2.96 2.87
CA TYR A 78 19.28 1.87 3.29
C TYR A 78 19.49 0.82 2.21
N ASN A 79 18.60 0.72 1.25
CA ASN A 79 18.70 -0.22 0.15
C ASN A 79 18.54 0.50 -1.19
N GLY A 80 19.63 1.07 -1.68
CA GLY A 80 19.65 1.87 -2.92
C GLY A 80 19.18 1.12 -4.17
N ASN A 81 19.23 -0.22 -4.15
CA ASN A 81 18.77 -1.07 -5.25
C ASN A 81 17.30 -1.45 -5.12
N PHE A 82 16.58 -0.93 -4.13
CA PHE A 82 15.20 -1.32 -3.88
C PHE A 82 14.27 -1.03 -5.07
N LYS A 83 14.51 0.06 -5.79
CA LYS A 83 13.74 0.41 -6.99
C LYS A 83 13.85 -0.64 -8.10
N ASP A 84 14.97 -1.34 -8.17
CA ASP A 84 15.22 -2.40 -9.16
C ASP A 84 14.42 -3.68 -8.85
N LEU A 85 13.92 -3.81 -7.61
CA LEU A 85 13.15 -4.95 -7.17
C LEU A 85 11.63 -4.76 -7.32
N ILE A 86 11.19 -3.53 -7.62
CA ILE A 86 9.76 -3.20 -7.76
C ILE A 86 9.50 -2.73 -9.18
N ASP A 87 8.71 -3.49 -9.92
CA ASP A 87 8.19 -3.04 -11.20
C ASP A 87 7.02 -2.07 -10.98
N LEU A 88 7.29 -0.79 -11.17
CA LEU A 88 6.31 0.30 -11.12
C LEU A 88 5.96 0.83 -12.51
N SER A 89 6.14 0.02 -13.56
CA SER A 89 5.88 0.43 -14.95
C SER A 89 4.39 0.55 -15.29
N VAL A 90 3.52 0.11 -14.38
CA VAL A 90 2.05 0.18 -14.56
C VAL A 90 1.58 1.60 -14.88
N THR A 91 0.66 1.72 -15.81
CA THR A 91 0.03 2.99 -16.19
C THR A 91 -1.24 3.25 -15.37
N LYS A 92 -1.65 4.52 -15.31
CA LYS A 92 -2.90 4.89 -14.63
C LYS A 92 -4.12 4.20 -15.25
N ASP A 93 -4.13 4.04 -16.58
CA ASP A 93 -5.22 3.37 -17.30
C ASP A 93 -5.29 1.88 -16.96
N GLU A 94 -4.15 1.21 -16.81
CA GLU A 94 -4.09 -0.19 -16.36
C GLU A 94 -4.63 -0.35 -14.94
N VAL A 95 -4.25 0.54 -14.02
CA VAL A 95 -4.81 0.54 -12.65
C VAL A 95 -6.32 0.77 -12.68
N ALA A 96 -6.80 1.72 -13.48
CA ALA A 96 -8.23 1.98 -13.63
C ALA A 96 -8.98 0.76 -14.16
N ALA A 97 -8.42 0.07 -15.15
CA ALA A 97 -9.01 -1.15 -15.71
C ALA A 97 -9.12 -2.27 -14.66
N ILE A 98 -8.07 -2.48 -13.86
CA ILE A 98 -8.06 -3.48 -12.77
C ILE A 98 -9.11 -3.16 -11.72
N LEU A 99 -9.19 -1.91 -11.28
CA LEU A 99 -10.19 -1.47 -10.30
C LEU A 99 -11.62 -1.65 -10.81
N ASN A 100 -11.85 -1.32 -12.06
CA ASN A 100 -13.15 -1.48 -12.69
C ASN A 100 -13.56 -2.96 -12.80
N GLU A 101 -12.64 -3.83 -13.22
CA GLU A 101 -12.85 -5.29 -13.28
C GLU A 101 -13.11 -5.88 -11.88
N ALA A 102 -12.43 -5.36 -10.86
CA ALA A 102 -12.64 -5.76 -9.46
C ALA A 102 -13.96 -5.24 -8.86
N GLY A 103 -14.75 -4.44 -9.59
CA GLY A 103 -16.07 -3.98 -9.15
C GLY A 103 -16.05 -2.66 -8.37
N PHE A 104 -14.95 -1.93 -8.35
CA PHE A 104 -14.90 -0.59 -7.74
C PHE A 104 -15.76 0.39 -8.53
N LYS A 105 -16.56 1.22 -7.84
CA LYS A 105 -17.49 2.18 -8.44
C LYS A 105 -17.55 3.47 -7.62
N GLY A 106 -17.98 4.56 -8.30
CA GLY A 106 -18.25 5.85 -7.65
C GLY A 106 -17.02 6.42 -6.94
N TYR A 107 -17.23 7.04 -5.79
CA TYR A 107 -16.17 7.70 -5.02
C TYR A 107 -15.06 6.73 -4.57
N ARG A 108 -15.39 5.46 -4.35
CA ARG A 108 -14.41 4.45 -3.97
C ARG A 108 -13.48 4.11 -5.12
N PHE A 109 -14.00 4.06 -6.35
CA PHE A 109 -13.17 3.89 -7.56
C PHE A 109 -12.24 5.08 -7.74
N ASP A 110 -12.77 6.30 -7.73
CA ASP A 110 -12.00 7.53 -7.92
C ASP A 110 -10.92 7.67 -6.83
N GLY A 111 -11.28 7.44 -5.58
CA GLY A 111 -10.37 7.51 -4.45
C GLY A 111 -9.27 6.45 -4.50
N ALA A 112 -9.60 5.20 -4.81
CA ALA A 112 -8.63 4.12 -4.94
C ALA A 112 -7.64 4.38 -6.09
N LEU A 113 -8.14 4.82 -7.24
CA LEU A 113 -7.30 5.18 -8.39
C LEU A 113 -6.34 6.33 -8.05
N GLU A 114 -6.86 7.37 -7.42
CA GLU A 114 -6.05 8.53 -7.03
C GLU A 114 -5.01 8.15 -5.98
N TRP A 115 -5.38 7.37 -4.96
CA TRP A 115 -4.48 6.89 -3.93
C TRP A 115 -3.32 6.08 -4.53
N ILE A 116 -3.63 5.02 -5.29
CA ILE A 116 -2.63 4.16 -5.93
C ILE A 116 -1.70 4.97 -6.81
N TRP A 117 -2.26 5.88 -7.63
CA TRP A 117 -1.45 6.68 -8.54
C TRP A 117 -0.55 7.67 -7.82
N LYS A 118 -1.03 8.31 -6.76
CA LYS A 118 -0.21 9.20 -5.93
C LYS A 118 0.93 8.44 -5.25
N THR A 119 0.64 7.30 -4.62
CA THR A 119 1.66 6.48 -3.94
C THR A 119 2.73 5.98 -4.90
N ILE A 120 2.34 5.43 -6.05
CA ILE A 120 3.28 5.01 -7.10
C ILE A 120 4.13 6.20 -7.58
N SER A 121 3.50 7.34 -7.81
CA SER A 121 4.21 8.55 -8.27
C SER A 121 5.19 9.07 -7.23
N MET A 122 4.87 8.99 -5.94
CA MET A 122 5.77 9.34 -4.84
C MET A 122 6.98 8.41 -4.80
N ILE A 123 6.75 7.10 -4.89
CA ILE A 123 7.82 6.08 -4.87
C ILE A 123 8.74 6.24 -6.08
N LYS A 124 8.20 6.49 -7.27
CA LYS A 124 8.99 6.70 -8.50
C LYS A 124 9.95 7.89 -8.40
N ARG A 125 9.60 8.90 -7.61
CA ARG A 125 10.42 10.12 -7.43
C ARG A 125 11.53 9.96 -6.40
N LEU A 126 11.54 8.92 -5.63
CA LEU A 126 12.66 8.58 -4.74
C LEU A 126 13.89 8.19 -5.60
#